data_9138d2dc31daa838deecb9d01a0eaea0
#
_entry.id   9138d2dc31daa838deecb9d01a0eaea0
#
_cell.length_a   1.000
_cell.length_b   1.000
_cell.length_c   1.000
_cell.angle_alpha   90.00
_cell.angle_beta   90.00
_cell.angle_gamma   90.00
#
_symmetry.space_group_name_H-M   'P 1'
#
loop_
_entity.id
_entity.type
_entity.pdbx_description
1 polymer ?
#
loop_
_entity_poly.entity_id
_entity_poly.type
_entity_poly.pdbx_seq_one_letter_code
_entity_poly.pdbx_strand_id
1 'polypeptide(L)'
;AVILHRAADEAIAGLPNSSGIPPAAADAIQKYVDLAVNTFEPVDAKYLMNHRGHLMFVKPEEREFVTAELIRDTSFTATEAVLKDRIGALRDAGYSEFTIQITPGQEDAIEDWARIMRAFG
;
A
#
# COMPACT_ATOMS: atom_id res chain seq x y z
N ALA A 1 1.81 -3.32 -2.63
CA ALA A 1 2.77 -3.05 -3.72
C ALA A 1 3.00 -1.55 -3.95
N VAL A 2 1.97 -0.68 -3.92
CA VAL A 2 2.10 0.78 -4.27
C VAL A 2 3.25 1.47 -3.52
N ILE A 3 3.38 1.27 -2.22
CA ILE A 3 4.45 1.89 -1.43
C ILE A 3 5.84 1.37 -1.82
N LEU A 4 5.94 0.10 -2.22
CA LEU A 4 7.18 -0.51 -2.72
C LEU A 4 7.60 0.17 -4.03
N HIS A 5 6.67 0.31 -4.97
CA HIS A 5 6.91 0.94 -6.27
C HIS A 5 7.35 2.39 -6.10
N ARG A 6 6.67 3.16 -5.26
CA ARG A 6 7.01 4.56 -5.00
C ARG A 6 8.41 4.70 -4.41
N ALA A 7 8.75 3.91 -3.40
CA ALA A 7 10.07 3.96 -2.78
C ALA A 7 11.18 3.60 -3.78
N ALA A 8 10.92 2.60 -4.65
CA ALA A 8 11.87 2.22 -5.69
C ALA A 8 12.03 3.33 -6.75
N ASP A 9 10.94 3.98 -7.19
CA ASP A 9 11.03 5.10 -8.14
C ASP A 9 11.83 6.28 -7.58
N GLU A 10 11.61 6.64 -6.32
CA GLU A 10 12.37 7.68 -5.65
C GLU A 10 13.87 7.34 -5.62
N ALA A 11 14.23 6.10 -5.28
CA ALA A 11 15.60 5.64 -5.26
C ALA A 11 16.25 5.58 -6.66
N ILE A 12 15.52 5.06 -7.67
CA ILE A 12 15.98 5.00 -9.06
C ILE A 12 16.23 6.42 -9.61
N ALA A 13 15.39 7.38 -9.23
CA ALA A 13 15.53 8.78 -9.60
C ALA A 13 16.58 9.55 -8.77
N GLY A 14 17.22 8.93 -7.78
CA GLY A 14 18.14 9.58 -6.86
C GLY A 14 17.48 10.63 -5.95
N LEU A 15 16.18 10.50 -5.71
CA LEU A 15 15.41 11.38 -4.85
C LEU A 15 15.45 10.90 -3.39
N PRO A 16 15.36 11.81 -2.41
CA PRO A 16 15.21 11.42 -1.01
C PRO A 16 13.87 10.70 -0.81
N ASN A 17 13.88 9.68 0.04
CA ASN A 17 12.66 8.96 0.39
C ASN A 17 11.67 9.90 1.11
N SER A 18 10.57 10.23 0.44
CA SER A 18 9.51 11.12 0.95
C SER A 18 8.30 10.35 1.49
N SER A 19 8.35 9.02 1.47
CA SER A 19 7.16 8.18 1.57
C SER A 19 6.59 8.02 2.99
N GLY A 20 7.19 8.60 4.03
CA GLY A 20 6.69 8.43 5.39
C GLY A 20 6.58 6.95 5.78
N ILE A 21 7.64 6.17 5.49
CA ILE A 21 7.66 4.71 5.68
C ILE A 21 7.48 4.37 7.16
N PRO A 22 6.49 3.54 7.51
CA PRO A 22 6.39 3.02 8.85
C PRO A 22 7.66 2.25 9.24
N PRO A 23 8.22 2.45 10.46
CA PRO A 23 9.44 1.76 10.88
C PRO A 23 9.38 0.23 10.74
N ALA A 24 8.23 -0.37 11.00
CA ALA A 24 8.03 -1.82 10.87
C ALA A 24 8.11 -2.32 9.40
N ALA A 25 7.82 -1.46 8.43
CA ALA A 25 7.88 -1.79 7.00
C ALA A 25 9.23 -1.42 6.35
N ALA A 26 10.10 -0.68 7.03
CA ALA A 26 11.30 -0.09 6.46
C ALA A 26 12.25 -1.15 5.87
N ASP A 27 12.45 -2.27 6.55
CA ASP A 27 13.36 -3.33 6.09
C ASP A 27 12.86 -4.00 4.80
N ALA A 28 11.58 -4.34 4.72
CA ALA A 28 10.98 -4.93 3.52
C ALA A 28 11.02 -3.97 2.34
N ILE A 29 10.75 -2.69 2.58
CA ILE A 29 10.79 -1.65 1.56
C ILE A 29 12.22 -1.45 1.07
N GLN A 30 13.21 -1.38 1.97
CA GLN A 30 14.61 -1.20 1.59
C GLN A 30 15.11 -2.38 0.74
N LYS A 31 14.80 -3.61 1.13
CA LYS A 31 15.16 -4.81 0.33
C LYS A 31 14.54 -4.78 -1.06
N TYR A 32 13.28 -4.35 -1.19
CA TYR A 32 12.66 -4.20 -2.51
C TYR A 32 13.32 -3.09 -3.33
N VAL A 33 13.66 -1.96 -2.71
CA VAL A 33 14.42 -0.88 -3.36
C VAL A 33 15.76 -1.40 -3.88
N ASP A 34 16.50 -2.13 -3.07
CA ASP A 34 17.77 -2.72 -3.46
C ASP A 34 17.62 -3.70 -4.63
N LEU A 35 16.58 -4.53 -4.63
CA LEU A 35 16.23 -5.39 -5.75
C LEU A 35 15.99 -4.56 -7.02
N ALA A 36 15.11 -3.56 -6.94
CA ALA A 36 14.73 -2.74 -8.10
C ALA A 36 15.93 -1.95 -8.68
N VAL A 37 16.70 -1.32 -7.82
CA VAL A 37 17.88 -0.53 -8.23
C VAL A 37 18.93 -1.41 -8.88
N ASN A 38 19.18 -2.62 -8.38
CA ASN A 38 20.29 -3.45 -8.82
C ASN A 38 19.93 -4.43 -9.94
N THR A 39 18.65 -4.79 -10.13
CA THR A 39 18.27 -5.91 -11.02
C THR A 39 17.24 -5.58 -12.09
N PHE A 40 16.50 -4.44 -11.97
CA PHE A 40 15.46 -4.14 -12.94
C PHE A 40 16.05 -3.64 -14.27
N GLU A 41 15.46 -4.13 -15.36
CA GLU A 41 15.83 -3.82 -16.73
C GLU A 41 14.63 -3.23 -17.50
N PRO A 42 14.88 -2.40 -18.53
CA PRO A 42 16.19 -1.89 -18.94
C PRO A 42 16.75 -0.83 -17.97
N VAL A 43 18.06 -0.71 -17.90
CA VAL A 43 18.75 0.17 -16.90
C VAL A 43 18.31 1.63 -16.97
N ASP A 44 18.03 2.11 -18.17
CA ASP A 44 17.55 3.50 -18.44
C ASP A 44 16.04 3.69 -18.26
N ALA A 45 15.29 2.60 -18.06
CA ALA A 45 13.84 2.63 -17.88
C ALA A 45 13.34 1.59 -16.86
N LYS A 46 14.03 1.45 -15.73
CA LYS A 46 13.67 0.51 -14.64
C LYS A 46 12.25 0.64 -14.14
N TYR A 47 11.65 1.84 -14.25
CA TYR A 47 10.27 2.10 -13.90
C TYR A 47 9.27 1.23 -14.68
N LEU A 48 9.61 0.81 -15.91
CA LEU A 48 8.74 -0.10 -16.69
C LEU A 48 8.58 -1.46 -15.99
N MET A 49 9.66 -2.00 -15.48
CA MET A 49 9.60 -3.24 -14.70
C MET A 49 9.02 -3.00 -13.31
N ASN A 50 9.35 -1.88 -12.67
CA ASN A 50 8.80 -1.52 -11.37
C ASN A 50 7.28 -1.43 -11.42
N HIS A 51 6.70 -0.78 -12.43
CA HIS A 51 5.26 -0.61 -12.57
C HIS A 51 4.53 -1.70 -13.35
N ARG A 52 5.21 -2.74 -13.81
CA ARG A 52 4.55 -3.87 -14.46
C ARG A 52 3.50 -4.47 -13.54
N GLY A 53 2.24 -4.48 -13.97
CA GLY A 53 1.11 -4.98 -13.18
C GLY A 53 0.68 -4.09 -12.01
N HIS A 54 1.11 -2.83 -11.97
CA HIS A 54 0.71 -1.87 -10.95
C HIS A 54 -0.81 -1.80 -10.81
N LEU A 55 -1.32 -1.95 -9.59
CA LEU A 55 -2.74 -2.03 -9.24
C LEU A 55 -3.53 -3.22 -9.85
N MET A 56 -2.89 -4.08 -10.62
CA MET A 56 -3.54 -5.23 -11.27
C MET A 56 -3.21 -6.56 -10.59
N PHE A 57 -1.95 -6.78 -10.27
CA PHE A 57 -1.48 -8.00 -9.61
C PHE A 57 -0.14 -7.77 -8.89
N VAL A 58 0.16 -8.64 -7.94
CA VAL A 58 1.48 -8.69 -7.27
C VAL A 58 2.41 -9.56 -8.10
N LYS A 59 3.52 -9.00 -8.56
CA LYS A 59 4.54 -9.71 -9.32
C LYS A 59 5.19 -10.82 -8.47
N PRO A 60 5.71 -11.91 -9.08
CA PRO A 60 6.40 -12.95 -8.32
C PRO A 60 7.53 -12.41 -7.46
N GLU A 61 8.33 -11.48 -7.99
CA GLU A 61 9.46 -10.84 -7.32
C GLU A 61 9.06 -9.88 -6.19
N GLU A 62 7.79 -9.52 -6.09
CA GLU A 62 7.25 -8.65 -5.03
C GLU A 62 6.70 -9.43 -3.84
N ARG A 63 6.34 -10.70 -4.04
CA ARG A 63 5.55 -11.47 -3.07
C ARG A 63 6.20 -11.58 -1.70
N GLU A 64 7.52 -11.71 -1.65
CA GLU A 64 8.26 -11.83 -0.40
C GLU A 64 8.26 -10.52 0.41
N PHE A 65 8.06 -9.37 -0.25
CA PHE A 65 8.02 -8.05 0.39
C PHE A 65 6.61 -7.62 0.79
N VAL A 66 5.56 -8.27 0.26
CA VAL A 66 4.16 -7.97 0.61
C VAL A 66 3.77 -8.81 1.82
N THR A 67 4.25 -8.38 2.99
CA THR A 67 3.99 -9.05 4.27
C THR A 67 2.68 -8.57 4.90
N ALA A 68 2.17 -9.33 5.89
CA ALA A 68 0.99 -8.94 6.66
C ALA A 68 1.22 -7.61 7.41
N GLU A 69 2.44 -7.37 7.89
CA GLU A 69 2.84 -6.13 8.54
C GLU A 69 2.78 -4.97 7.56
N LEU A 70 3.37 -5.11 6.38
CA LEU A 70 3.32 -4.08 5.34
C LEU A 70 1.87 -3.71 5.00
N ILE A 71 1.01 -4.71 4.79
CA ILE A 71 -0.40 -4.49 4.47
C ILE A 71 -1.10 -3.73 5.61
N ARG A 72 -0.93 -4.15 6.86
CA ARG A 72 -1.56 -3.54 8.03
C ARG A 72 -1.13 -2.08 8.23
N ASP A 73 0.16 -1.79 7.99
CA ASP A 73 0.74 -0.49 8.29
C ASP A 73 0.55 0.52 7.13
N THR A 74 0.30 0.03 5.91
CA THR A 74 0.19 0.87 4.72
C THR A 74 -1.19 0.88 4.07
N SER A 75 -2.19 0.22 4.69
CA SER A 75 -3.55 0.16 4.15
C SER A 75 -4.60 0.19 5.27
N PHE A 76 -5.87 0.32 4.87
CA PHE A 76 -7.02 0.18 5.77
C PHE A 76 -7.46 -1.30 5.89
N THR A 77 -6.51 -2.22 6.00
CA THR A 77 -6.77 -3.64 6.24
C THR A 77 -6.55 -3.94 7.71
N ALA A 78 -7.62 -4.20 8.44
CA ALA A 78 -7.59 -4.48 9.88
C ALA A 78 -8.90 -5.18 10.31
N THR A 79 -9.03 -5.47 11.60
CA THR A 79 -10.30 -5.95 12.17
C THR A 79 -11.36 -4.85 12.15
N GLU A 80 -12.65 -5.23 12.16
CA GLU A 80 -13.77 -4.29 12.18
C GLU A 80 -13.64 -3.26 13.30
N ALA A 81 -13.26 -3.69 14.51
CA ALA A 81 -13.08 -2.80 15.65
C ALA A 81 -12.01 -1.72 15.37
N VAL A 82 -10.84 -2.12 14.89
CA VAL A 82 -9.76 -1.18 14.55
C VAL A 82 -10.15 -0.25 13.42
N LEU A 83 -10.91 -0.72 12.42
CA LEU A 83 -11.39 0.12 11.33
C LEU A 83 -12.41 1.16 11.84
N LYS A 84 -13.32 0.77 12.73
CA LYS A 84 -14.26 1.70 13.37
C LYS A 84 -13.52 2.78 14.15
N ASP A 85 -12.51 2.42 14.95
CA ASP A 85 -11.71 3.40 15.69
C ASP A 85 -10.99 4.38 14.74
N ARG A 86 -10.37 3.88 13.66
CA ARG A 86 -9.68 4.72 12.67
C ARG A 86 -10.64 5.68 11.96
N ILE A 87 -11.82 5.22 11.55
CA ILE A 87 -12.84 6.06 10.89
C ILE A 87 -13.42 7.06 11.87
N GLY A 88 -13.67 6.66 13.11
CA GLY A 88 -14.08 7.57 14.18
C GLY A 88 -13.10 8.72 14.37
N ALA A 89 -11.80 8.40 14.43
CA ALA A 89 -10.75 9.41 14.54
C ALA A 89 -10.71 10.37 13.34
N LEU A 90 -10.92 9.87 12.11
CA LEU A 90 -11.01 10.72 10.92
C LEU A 90 -12.23 11.64 10.98
N ARG A 91 -13.40 11.13 11.37
CA ARG A 91 -14.61 11.94 11.56
C ARG A 91 -14.39 13.04 12.61
N ASP A 92 -13.79 12.70 13.75
CA ASP A 92 -13.51 13.63 14.85
C ASP A 92 -12.47 14.69 14.44
N ALA A 93 -11.60 14.38 13.48
CA ALA A 93 -10.69 15.32 12.84
C ALA A 93 -11.36 16.18 11.75
N GLY A 94 -12.67 16.02 11.49
CA GLY A 94 -13.45 16.84 10.58
C GLY A 94 -13.59 16.29 9.15
N TYR A 95 -13.18 15.05 8.88
CA TYR A 95 -13.43 14.42 7.58
C TYR A 95 -14.90 14.02 7.48
N SER A 96 -15.56 14.41 6.39
CA SER A 96 -16.98 14.13 6.11
C SER A 96 -17.19 13.02 5.05
N GLU A 97 -16.11 12.61 4.37
CA GLU A 97 -16.17 11.62 3.32
C GLU A 97 -14.99 10.65 3.43
N PHE A 98 -15.25 9.37 3.18
CA PHE A 98 -14.25 8.31 3.15
C PHE A 98 -14.45 7.44 1.91
N THR A 99 -13.53 7.54 0.96
CA THR A 99 -13.55 6.76 -0.29
C THR A 99 -12.68 5.51 -0.17
N ILE A 100 -13.21 4.37 -0.56
CA ILE A 100 -12.52 3.08 -0.53
C ILE A 100 -12.33 2.58 -1.94
N GLN A 101 -11.13 2.15 -2.26
CA GLN A 101 -10.85 1.40 -3.46
C GLN A 101 -10.90 -0.10 -3.16
N ILE A 102 -11.81 -0.81 -3.81
CA ILE A 102 -11.92 -2.28 -3.73
C ILE A 102 -11.30 -2.87 -4.99
N THR A 103 -10.40 -3.84 -4.79
CA THR A 103 -9.75 -4.52 -5.92
C THR A 103 -10.68 -5.61 -6.49
N PRO A 104 -10.60 -5.90 -7.81
CA PRO A 104 -11.34 -6.99 -8.43
C PRO A 104 -11.13 -8.32 -7.69
N GLY A 105 -12.21 -9.07 -7.47
CA GLY A 105 -12.20 -10.32 -6.72
C GLY A 105 -12.33 -10.18 -5.20
N GLN A 106 -12.53 -8.96 -4.70
CA GLN A 106 -12.78 -8.66 -3.28
C GLN A 106 -14.11 -7.90 -3.09
N GLU A 107 -15.09 -8.15 -3.93
CA GLU A 107 -16.37 -7.47 -3.93
C GLU A 107 -17.15 -7.69 -2.63
N ASP A 108 -16.96 -8.82 -1.96
CA ASP A 108 -17.56 -9.12 -0.65
C ASP A 108 -17.18 -8.09 0.43
N ALA A 109 -16.03 -7.41 0.26
CA ALA A 109 -15.63 -6.33 1.16
C ALA A 109 -16.61 -5.13 1.15
N ILE A 110 -17.45 -4.99 0.12
CA ILE A 110 -18.49 -3.95 0.06
C ILE A 110 -19.47 -4.11 1.24
N GLU A 111 -19.91 -5.33 1.51
CA GLU A 111 -20.83 -5.59 2.62
C GLU A 111 -20.16 -5.41 3.99
N ASP A 112 -18.89 -5.79 4.11
CA ASP A 112 -18.10 -5.57 5.32
C ASP A 112 -17.96 -4.07 5.61
N TRP A 113 -17.61 -3.28 4.61
CA TRP A 113 -17.53 -1.84 4.73
C TRP A 113 -18.88 -1.18 5.00
N ALA A 114 -19.96 -1.64 4.35
CA ALA A 114 -21.31 -1.17 4.65
C ALA A 114 -21.69 -1.43 6.11
N ARG A 115 -21.28 -2.56 6.68
CA ARG A 115 -21.51 -2.88 8.10
C ARG A 115 -20.73 -1.95 9.02
N ILE A 116 -19.46 -1.63 8.68
CA ILE A 116 -18.64 -0.70 9.42
C ILE A 116 -19.24 0.71 9.39
N MET A 117 -19.62 1.19 8.20
CA MET A 117 -20.14 2.55 8.01
C MET A 117 -21.49 2.79 8.70
N ARG A 118 -22.32 1.76 8.83
CA ARG A 118 -23.59 1.86 9.62
C ARG A 118 -23.38 2.25 11.09
N ALA A 119 -22.18 2.11 11.62
CA ALA A 119 -21.87 2.55 12.99
C ALA A 119 -21.71 4.09 13.11
N PHE A 120 -21.68 4.82 12.00
CA PHE A 120 -21.40 6.26 11.98
C PHE A 120 -22.55 7.12 11.44
N GLY A 121 -23.65 6.52 10.94
CA GLY A 121 -24.79 7.30 10.42
C GLY A 121 -26.09 6.59 10.48
#